data_56b83a36d228ab09029beffd525198fa
#
_entry.id   56b83a36d228ab09029beffd525198fa
#
_cell.length_a   1.000
_cell.length_b   1.000
_cell.length_c   1.000
_cell.angle_alpha   90.00
_cell.angle_beta   90.00
_cell.angle_gamma   90.00
#
_symmetry.space_group_name_H-M   'P 1'
#
loop_
_entity.id
_entity.type
_entity.pdbx_description
1 polymer ?
#
loop_
_entity_poly.entity_id
_entity_poly.type
_entity_poly.pdbx_seq_one_letter_code
_entity_poly.pdbx_strand_id
1 'polypeptide(L)'
;MRHRLVRAVAAAGLLVGLAAGGVAAGGTAQAAAQATAVVTAPGTGERSTTADHGPRYARAAAAAAADDPPELPTIEQPVSEGTFTFSGDPGDEVTQGRSESFGTPGQSFLVYRSTGSNMAEIRVRDGDTWWYVAFGAPAGRRLTAGTYAGATLFPFHENAPGIDFSGDGRYCTGLTGSFTVHRIDWSPQGWLNFLDADFEQRCEGSAAASRGSVRIQAPPASPPLALAVTAARIGSVTPEGEAVLHGTLRCNKSVWAAVHVYVVQQQGGRKVGGWLRQSVDCTAGAAVAWQGKATADGSARYQDGWADTVVGASAHDWEYMTYTEAPEKKPRVCLGRCGS
;
A
#
# COMPACT_ATOMS: atom_id res chain seq x y z
N MET A 1 2.54 40.43 4.49
CA MET A 1 2.76 39.08 5.00
C MET A 1 2.62 38.13 3.81
N ARG A 2 3.75 37.64 3.32
CA ARG A 2 3.78 36.78 2.11
C ARG A 2 3.69 35.35 2.58
N HIS A 3 2.57 34.70 2.32
CA HIS A 3 2.42 33.26 2.50
C HIS A 3 3.37 32.56 1.52
N ARG A 4 4.42 31.93 2.03
CA ARG A 4 5.22 30.99 1.27
C ARG A 4 4.38 29.71 1.13
N LEU A 5 3.78 29.51 -0.03
CA LEU A 5 3.25 28.21 -0.42
C LEU A 5 4.43 27.25 -0.56
N VAL A 6 4.60 26.42 0.44
CA VAL A 6 5.51 25.29 0.36
C VAL A 6 4.86 24.32 -0.61
N ARG A 7 5.54 24.02 -1.71
CA ARG A 7 5.18 22.90 -2.57
C ARG A 7 5.30 21.61 -1.76
N ALA A 8 4.19 21.16 -1.24
CA ALA A 8 4.08 19.80 -0.79
C ALA A 8 3.92 18.95 -2.05
N VAL A 9 5.03 18.43 -2.56
CA VAL A 9 4.96 17.16 -3.29
C VAL A 9 4.25 16.23 -2.33
N ALA A 10 3.09 15.73 -2.74
CA ALA A 10 2.20 15.00 -1.87
C ALA A 10 2.84 13.68 -1.42
N ALA A 11 3.69 13.76 -0.43
CA ALA A 11 3.75 12.76 0.58
C ALA A 11 2.64 13.16 1.55
N ALA A 12 1.57 12.43 1.59
CA ALA A 12 0.45 12.66 2.48
C ALA A 12 0.92 12.51 3.94
N GLY A 13 1.35 13.61 4.50
CA GLY A 13 1.66 13.75 5.90
C GLY A 13 0.98 15.03 6.37
N LEU A 14 -0.30 14.92 6.72
CA LEU A 14 -1.09 16.01 7.26
C LEU A 14 -0.59 16.33 8.66
N LEU A 15 0.08 17.46 8.84
CA LEU A 15 0.17 18.14 10.13
C LEU A 15 0.00 19.65 9.92
N VAL A 16 -1.21 20.10 10.04
CA VAL A 16 -1.54 21.51 10.15
C VAL A 16 -1.27 21.96 11.58
N GLY A 17 -0.18 22.64 11.79
CA GLY A 17 0.12 23.38 13.02
C GLY A 17 -0.25 24.85 12.84
N LEU A 18 -1.41 25.27 13.30
CA LEU A 18 -1.73 26.69 13.46
C LEU A 18 -1.00 27.22 14.70
N ALA A 19 -0.04 28.08 14.51
CA ALA A 19 0.51 28.92 15.57
C ALA A 19 -0.05 30.34 15.43
N ALA A 20 -1.01 30.66 16.29
CA ALA A 20 -1.41 32.04 16.53
C ALA A 20 -0.52 32.63 17.64
N GLY A 21 0.10 33.75 17.37
CA GLY A 21 0.91 34.48 18.32
C GLY A 21 0.06 35.21 19.36
N GLY A 22 0.51 35.19 20.60
CA GLY A 22 -0.01 35.99 21.71
C GLY A 22 1.09 36.31 22.72
N VAL A 23 1.17 37.56 23.06
CA VAL A 23 2.19 38.29 23.80
C VAL A 23 2.29 37.89 25.28
N ALA A 24 3.48 38.05 25.83
CA ALA A 24 3.99 37.68 27.12
C ALA A 24 3.22 38.24 28.37
N ALA A 25 3.20 37.45 29.42
CA ALA A 25 3.31 37.89 30.80
C ALA A 25 3.88 36.74 31.65
N GLY A 26 4.85 37.05 32.46
CA GLY A 26 5.62 36.11 33.27
C GLY A 26 4.78 35.50 34.41
N GLY A 27 5.14 34.26 34.72
CA GLY A 27 4.63 33.56 35.88
C GLY A 27 5.36 32.24 36.06
N THR A 28 6.17 32.16 37.10
CA THR A 28 6.79 30.96 37.60
C THR A 28 5.76 29.90 37.95
N ALA A 29 5.81 28.74 37.35
CA ALA A 29 5.02 27.59 37.81
C ALA A 29 5.91 26.38 38.03
N GLN A 30 5.86 25.90 39.25
CA GLN A 30 6.51 24.71 39.75
C GLN A 30 6.04 23.45 39.03
N ALA A 31 7.00 22.60 38.77
CA ALA A 31 6.74 21.24 38.31
C ALA A 31 6.12 20.40 39.42
N ALA A 32 4.88 19.96 39.23
CA ALA A 32 4.25 18.93 40.05
C ALA A 32 4.48 17.57 39.42
N ALA A 33 5.30 16.76 40.07
CA ALA A 33 5.46 15.35 39.76
C ALA A 33 4.19 14.58 40.13
N GLN A 34 3.53 13.95 39.18
CA GLN A 34 2.44 13.01 39.49
C GLN A 34 3.03 11.61 39.66
N ALA A 35 3.03 11.13 40.88
CA ALA A 35 3.35 9.77 41.23
C ALA A 35 2.14 8.86 40.88
N THR A 36 2.33 7.91 40.01
CA THR A 36 1.40 6.80 39.77
C THR A 36 1.50 5.79 40.92
N ALA A 37 0.42 5.68 41.70
CA ALA A 37 0.29 4.69 42.75
C ALA A 37 0.01 3.30 42.12
N VAL A 38 0.93 2.37 42.37
CA VAL A 38 0.71 0.95 42.11
C VAL A 38 -0.13 0.38 43.24
N VAL A 39 -1.35 -0.07 42.91
CA VAL A 39 -2.19 -0.82 43.85
C VAL A 39 -1.85 -2.30 43.72
N THR A 40 -1.18 -2.84 44.73
CA THR A 40 -0.98 -4.26 44.93
C THR A 40 -2.16 -4.85 45.70
N ALA A 41 -2.87 -5.81 45.11
CA ALA A 41 -3.85 -6.64 45.80
C ALA A 41 -3.17 -7.95 46.31
N PRO A 42 -3.48 -8.44 47.50
CA PRO A 42 -2.90 -9.65 48.02
C PRO A 42 -3.59 -10.90 47.46
N GLY A 43 -2.80 -11.80 46.89
CA GLY A 43 -3.26 -13.12 46.49
C GLY A 43 -3.41 -14.07 47.62
N THR A 44 -4.50 -14.82 47.66
CA THR A 44 -4.62 -16.07 48.40
C THR A 44 -4.51 -17.23 47.45
N GLY A 45 -3.54 -18.10 47.71
CA GLY A 45 -3.28 -19.27 46.89
C GLY A 45 -4.27 -20.39 47.13
N GLU A 46 -4.54 -21.10 46.05
CA GLU A 46 -4.96 -22.50 46.14
C GLU A 46 -4.26 -23.29 45.05
N ARG A 47 -3.52 -24.29 45.50
CA ARG A 47 -2.77 -25.25 44.68
C ARG A 47 -3.76 -26.32 44.22
N SER A 48 -4.11 -26.33 42.93
CA SER A 48 -4.78 -27.50 42.32
C SER A 48 -3.80 -28.17 41.35
N THR A 49 -3.40 -29.36 41.73
CA THR A 49 -2.64 -30.28 40.88
C THR A 49 -3.60 -31.02 39.97
N THR A 50 -3.61 -30.71 38.68
CA THR A 50 -4.15 -31.60 37.67
C THR A 50 -3.19 -31.68 36.48
N ALA A 51 -3.01 -32.94 36.07
CA ALA A 51 -1.99 -33.40 35.15
C ALA A 51 -1.97 -32.71 33.79
N ASP A 52 -0.77 -32.41 33.38
CA ASP A 52 -0.32 -31.99 32.08
C ASP A 52 -0.71 -32.98 30.96
N HIS A 53 -1.70 -32.64 30.15
CA HIS A 53 -1.90 -33.17 28.81
C HIS A 53 -2.35 -32.01 27.88
N GLY A 54 -1.53 -30.96 27.79
CA GLY A 54 -1.68 -29.91 26.83
C GLY A 54 -1.13 -30.34 25.46
N PRO A 55 -1.91 -30.21 24.39
CA PRO A 55 -1.43 -30.59 23.07
C PRO A 55 -0.33 -29.63 22.59
N ARG A 56 0.65 -30.19 21.90
CA ARG A 56 1.86 -29.53 21.36
C ARG A 56 1.61 -28.37 20.38
N TYR A 57 0.39 -27.86 20.27
CA TYR A 57 -0.02 -26.80 19.37
C TYR A 57 0.09 -25.39 19.95
N ALA A 58 0.34 -25.25 21.26
CA ALA A 58 0.46 -23.93 21.91
C ALA A 58 1.78 -23.19 21.64
N ARG A 59 2.73 -23.78 20.91
CA ARG A 59 4.03 -23.17 20.64
C ARG A 59 4.13 -22.41 19.33
N ALA A 60 3.13 -22.50 18.45
CA ALA A 60 3.10 -21.77 17.18
C ALA A 60 2.44 -20.38 17.28
N ALA A 61 1.77 -20.08 18.39
CA ALA A 61 1.06 -18.79 18.56
C ALA A 61 1.85 -17.74 19.34
N ALA A 62 3.05 -18.04 19.81
CA ALA A 62 3.84 -17.11 20.65
C ALA A 62 5.00 -16.41 19.92
N ALA A 63 5.07 -16.51 18.59
CA ALA A 63 6.09 -15.83 17.79
C ALA A 63 5.52 -14.74 16.87
N ALA A 64 4.32 -14.28 17.14
CA ALA A 64 3.72 -13.14 16.44
C ALA A 64 3.68 -11.94 17.38
N ALA A 65 4.83 -11.31 17.62
CA ALA A 65 4.90 -10.04 18.33
C ALA A 65 6.13 -9.25 17.89
N ALA A 66 6.01 -8.61 16.76
CA ALA A 66 6.57 -7.31 16.42
C ALA A 66 5.80 -6.90 15.18
N ASP A 67 4.59 -6.38 15.38
CA ASP A 67 3.83 -5.75 14.33
C ASP A 67 4.50 -4.39 14.03
N ASP A 68 5.43 -4.38 13.09
CA ASP A 68 5.60 -3.20 12.29
C ASP A 68 4.26 -2.99 11.56
N PRO A 69 3.65 -1.80 11.65
CA PRO A 69 2.43 -1.52 10.91
C PRO A 69 2.67 -1.85 9.44
N PRO A 70 1.71 -2.49 8.75
CA PRO A 70 1.87 -2.85 7.35
C PRO A 70 2.30 -1.59 6.59
N GLU A 71 3.44 -1.69 5.91
CA GLU A 71 3.96 -0.61 5.10
C GLU A 71 2.86 -0.18 4.12
N LEU A 72 2.45 1.09 4.20
CA LEU A 72 1.42 1.59 3.30
C LEU A 72 1.87 1.34 1.86
N PRO A 73 0.98 0.91 0.97
CA PRO A 73 1.35 0.61 -0.40
C PRO A 73 2.01 1.82 -1.02
N THR A 74 3.25 1.65 -1.47
CA THR A 74 4.00 2.72 -2.11
C THR A 74 3.29 3.06 -3.41
N ILE A 75 2.97 4.34 -3.58
CA ILE A 75 2.50 4.89 -4.85
C ILE A 75 3.66 5.11 -5.84
N GLU A 76 4.87 4.79 -5.41
CA GLU A 76 6.12 4.92 -6.13
C GLU A 76 6.59 3.56 -6.65
N GLN A 77 7.14 3.54 -7.86
CA GLN A 77 7.73 2.36 -8.47
C GLN A 77 9.17 2.67 -8.90
N PRO A 78 10.15 1.81 -8.59
CA PRO A 78 11.50 1.97 -9.09
C PRO A 78 11.54 1.74 -10.61
N VAL A 79 12.45 2.44 -11.28
CA VAL A 79 12.71 2.33 -12.70
C VAL A 79 13.86 1.36 -12.93
N SER A 80 13.75 0.45 -13.90
CA SER A 80 14.82 -0.49 -14.24
C SER A 80 15.92 0.16 -15.09
N GLU A 81 15.52 1.02 -16.02
CA GLU A 81 16.42 1.80 -16.87
C GLU A 81 15.92 3.24 -16.90
N GLY A 82 16.82 4.19 -16.59
CA GLY A 82 16.49 5.60 -16.57
C GLY A 82 17.67 6.46 -17.01
N THR A 83 17.37 7.48 -17.79
CA THR A 83 18.27 8.59 -18.10
C THR A 83 17.53 9.89 -17.93
N PHE A 84 18.21 10.88 -17.36
CA PHE A 84 17.68 12.22 -17.20
C PHE A 84 18.82 13.21 -17.43
N THR A 85 18.63 14.13 -18.35
CA THR A 85 19.61 15.18 -18.64
C THR A 85 18.93 16.53 -18.63
N PHE A 86 19.65 17.54 -18.18
CA PHE A 86 19.18 18.91 -18.29
C PHE A 86 20.31 19.89 -18.51
N SER A 87 19.97 21.05 -19.03
CA SER A 87 20.82 22.23 -19.15
C SER A 87 19.97 23.49 -18.92
N GLY A 88 20.61 24.57 -18.46
CA GLY A 88 19.96 25.84 -18.28
C GLY A 88 20.75 26.99 -18.88
N ASP A 89 20.01 28.03 -19.28
CA ASP A 89 20.61 29.29 -19.66
C ASP A 89 21.25 30.01 -18.44
N PRO A 90 22.28 30.82 -18.59
CA PRO A 90 22.77 31.64 -17.50
C PRO A 90 21.64 32.50 -16.90
N GLY A 91 21.46 32.42 -15.59
CA GLY A 91 20.40 33.13 -14.87
C GLY A 91 19.08 32.33 -14.72
N ASP A 92 19.03 31.09 -15.20
CA ASP A 92 17.92 30.20 -14.89
C ASP A 92 17.87 29.83 -13.39
N GLU A 93 16.72 29.95 -12.77
CA GLU A 93 16.56 29.79 -11.31
C GLU A 93 16.73 28.36 -10.85
N VAL A 94 16.37 27.38 -11.68
CA VAL A 94 16.36 25.95 -11.30
C VAL A 94 17.75 25.34 -11.51
N THR A 95 18.30 25.46 -12.70
CA THR A 95 19.60 24.87 -13.04
C THR A 95 20.78 25.75 -12.64
N GLN A 96 20.56 27.06 -12.50
CA GLN A 96 21.64 28.07 -12.29
C GLN A 96 22.67 28.03 -13.40
N GLY A 97 22.24 27.80 -14.64
CA GLY A 97 23.11 27.71 -15.82
C GLY A 97 23.94 26.43 -15.92
N ARG A 98 23.66 25.43 -15.09
CA ARG A 98 24.36 24.13 -15.09
C ARG A 98 23.74 23.14 -16.08
N SER A 99 24.56 22.18 -16.47
CA SER A 99 24.12 20.99 -17.20
C SER A 99 24.50 19.74 -16.40
N GLU A 100 23.57 18.85 -16.22
CA GLU A 100 23.76 17.61 -15.48
C GLU A 100 23.16 16.43 -16.22
N SER A 101 23.67 15.21 -15.92
CA SER A 101 23.22 13.97 -16.52
C SER A 101 23.18 12.87 -15.46
N PHE A 102 22.08 12.16 -15.38
CA PHE A 102 21.83 11.09 -14.43
C PHE A 102 21.42 9.81 -15.20
N GLY A 103 21.77 8.66 -14.64
CA GLY A 103 21.41 7.38 -15.25
C GLY A 103 21.51 6.22 -14.27
N THR A 104 20.67 5.22 -14.48
CA THR A 104 20.78 3.94 -13.79
C THR A 104 22.04 3.18 -14.28
N PRO A 105 22.70 2.38 -13.42
CA PRO A 105 22.39 2.10 -12.01
C PRO A 105 22.99 3.13 -11.01
N GLY A 106 23.64 4.19 -11.50
CA GLY A 106 24.34 5.16 -10.64
C GLY A 106 23.39 5.97 -9.76
N GLN A 107 22.24 6.35 -10.30
CA GLN A 107 21.21 7.10 -9.60
C GLN A 107 19.91 6.31 -9.53
N SER A 108 19.08 6.59 -8.52
CA SER A 108 17.77 5.99 -8.40
C SER A 108 16.70 6.84 -9.07
N PHE A 109 15.84 6.17 -9.83
CA PHE A 109 14.69 6.77 -10.49
C PHE A 109 13.42 6.14 -9.92
N LEU A 110 12.46 6.99 -9.56
CA LEU A 110 11.15 6.58 -9.09
C LEU A 110 10.07 7.24 -9.95
N VAL A 111 9.03 6.49 -10.27
CA VAL A 111 7.85 6.99 -10.95
C VAL A 111 6.63 6.86 -10.06
N TYR A 112 5.69 7.78 -10.21
CA TYR A 112 4.46 7.79 -9.45
C TYR A 112 3.31 7.22 -10.26
N ARG A 113 2.39 6.56 -9.56
CA ARG A 113 1.17 6.02 -10.16
C ARG A 113 0.19 7.15 -10.48
N SER A 114 -0.35 7.16 -11.69
CA SER A 114 -1.41 8.06 -12.12
C SER A 114 -2.66 7.27 -12.52
N THR A 115 -3.67 7.23 -11.66
CA THR A 115 -4.90 6.45 -11.90
C THR A 115 -5.65 6.85 -13.17
N GLY A 116 -5.57 8.13 -13.54
CA GLY A 116 -6.15 8.65 -14.79
C GLY A 116 -5.21 8.59 -15.98
N SER A 117 -3.93 8.18 -15.78
CA SER A 117 -2.87 8.28 -16.80
C SER A 117 -2.79 9.67 -17.42
N ASN A 118 -3.07 10.71 -16.64
CA ASN A 118 -3.10 12.10 -17.05
C ASN A 118 -1.85 12.90 -16.69
N MET A 119 -0.95 12.30 -15.89
CA MET A 119 0.32 12.91 -15.47
C MET A 119 1.41 11.85 -15.34
N ALA A 120 2.64 12.23 -15.66
CA ALA A 120 3.84 11.46 -15.43
C ALA A 120 4.74 12.24 -14.47
N GLU A 121 5.08 11.65 -13.34
CA GLU A 121 5.93 12.24 -12.32
C GLU A 121 7.14 11.35 -12.11
N ILE A 122 8.33 11.91 -12.23
CA ILE A 122 9.60 11.21 -12.11
C ILE A 122 10.46 11.93 -11.07
N ARG A 123 10.97 11.17 -10.13
CA ARG A 123 12.01 11.65 -9.19
C ARG A 123 13.31 10.93 -9.46
N VAL A 124 14.38 11.72 -9.55
CA VAL A 124 15.77 11.24 -9.68
C VAL A 124 16.50 11.60 -8.40
N ARG A 125 17.18 10.63 -7.80
CA ARG A 125 17.97 10.84 -6.59
C ARG A 125 19.43 10.45 -6.84
N ASP A 126 20.34 11.34 -6.41
CA ASP A 126 21.78 11.14 -6.43
C ASP A 126 22.34 11.52 -5.03
N GLY A 127 22.56 10.53 -4.19
CA GLY A 127 22.90 10.77 -2.78
C GLY A 127 21.83 11.57 -2.05
N ASP A 128 22.22 12.74 -1.53
CA ASP A 128 21.33 13.65 -0.81
C ASP A 128 20.62 14.66 -1.74
N THR A 129 21.02 14.74 -3.01
CA THR A 129 20.38 15.60 -4.01
C THR A 129 19.23 14.88 -4.68
N TRP A 130 18.24 15.65 -5.13
CA TRP A 130 17.12 15.11 -5.85
C TRP A 130 16.64 16.07 -6.93
N TRP A 131 16.15 15.51 -8.01
CA TRP A 131 15.49 16.20 -9.11
C TRP A 131 14.11 15.63 -9.35
N TYR A 132 13.23 16.48 -9.79
CA TYR A 132 11.83 16.14 -10.06
C TYR A 132 11.44 16.71 -11.41
N VAL A 133 10.76 15.91 -12.22
CA VAL A 133 10.10 16.37 -13.44
C VAL A 133 8.69 15.78 -13.52
N ALA A 134 7.73 16.64 -13.82
CA ALA A 134 6.34 16.27 -13.99
C ALA A 134 5.80 16.79 -15.30
N PHE A 135 4.97 15.98 -15.95
CA PHE A 135 4.22 16.33 -17.15
C PHE A 135 2.75 16.05 -16.89
N GLY A 136 1.87 17.02 -17.14
CA GLY A 136 0.43 16.90 -16.99
C GLY A 136 -0.30 17.16 -18.30
N ALA A 137 -1.26 16.30 -18.63
CA ALA A 137 -2.21 16.62 -19.70
C ALA A 137 -3.24 17.66 -19.23
N PRO A 138 -3.87 18.43 -20.11
CA PRO A 138 -5.01 19.27 -19.77
C PRO A 138 -6.11 18.50 -19.03
N ALA A 139 -6.88 19.18 -18.18
CA ALA A 139 -7.92 18.56 -17.37
C ALA A 139 -8.83 17.61 -18.18
N GLY A 140 -9.09 16.41 -17.63
CA GLY A 140 -9.92 15.39 -18.26
C GLY A 140 -9.29 14.68 -19.47
N ARG A 141 -8.03 14.97 -19.79
CA ARG A 141 -7.31 14.34 -20.90
C ARG A 141 -6.27 13.35 -20.35
N ARG A 142 -5.99 12.35 -21.15
CA ARG A 142 -4.90 11.42 -20.89
C ARG A 142 -3.59 11.97 -21.45
N LEU A 143 -2.47 11.76 -20.75
CA LEU A 143 -1.15 12.08 -21.29
C LEU A 143 -0.75 11.01 -22.31
N THR A 144 -0.51 11.45 -23.54
CA THR A 144 -0.18 10.59 -24.69
C THR A 144 1.02 11.18 -25.44
N ALA A 145 1.56 10.45 -26.39
CA ALA A 145 2.58 10.98 -27.30
C ALA A 145 2.05 12.22 -28.03
N GLY A 146 2.88 13.26 -28.12
CA GLY A 146 2.53 14.55 -28.74
C GLY A 146 3.27 15.73 -28.15
N THR A 147 3.10 16.90 -28.74
CA THR A 147 3.67 18.16 -28.27
C THR A 147 2.64 18.95 -27.48
N TYR A 148 3.03 19.43 -26.32
CA TYR A 148 2.23 20.17 -25.35
C TYR A 148 2.81 21.59 -25.18
N ALA A 149 2.34 22.50 -26.00
CA ALA A 149 2.75 23.91 -25.97
C ALA A 149 1.93 24.70 -24.95
N GLY A 150 2.50 25.78 -24.42
CA GLY A 150 1.83 26.67 -23.47
C GLY A 150 1.59 25.99 -22.11
N ALA A 151 2.49 25.11 -21.70
CA ALA A 151 2.42 24.47 -20.41
C ALA A 151 2.62 25.50 -19.28
N THR A 152 1.89 25.31 -18.19
CA THR A 152 1.95 26.11 -16.97
C THR A 152 2.35 25.23 -15.78
N LEU A 153 2.48 25.82 -14.61
CA LEU A 153 2.96 25.16 -13.42
C LEU A 153 2.09 23.97 -13.02
N PHE A 154 2.66 22.74 -13.04
CA PHE A 154 2.04 21.55 -12.47
C PHE A 154 2.11 21.62 -10.93
N PRO A 155 1.08 21.19 -10.18
CA PRO A 155 -0.20 20.61 -10.64
C PRO A 155 -1.32 21.63 -10.88
N PHE A 156 -1.02 22.93 -10.88
CA PHE A 156 -1.99 24.05 -10.95
C PHE A 156 -2.33 24.47 -12.39
N HIS A 157 -2.17 23.58 -13.35
CA HIS A 157 -2.24 23.85 -14.79
C HIS A 157 -3.68 23.84 -15.37
N GLU A 158 -4.68 23.41 -14.60
CA GLU A 158 -6.09 23.36 -15.00
C GLU A 158 -6.31 22.80 -16.42
N ASN A 159 -6.77 23.66 -17.34
CA ASN A 159 -7.06 23.30 -18.74
C ASN A 159 -5.85 23.41 -19.68
N ALA A 160 -4.71 23.92 -19.21
CA ALA A 160 -3.46 23.93 -19.96
C ALA A 160 -2.68 22.63 -19.74
N PRO A 161 -1.68 22.29 -20.55
CA PRO A 161 -0.69 21.31 -20.18
C PRO A 161 0.07 21.75 -18.91
N GLY A 162 0.51 20.80 -18.09
CA GLY A 162 1.28 21.07 -16.89
C GLY A 162 2.72 20.61 -17.01
N ILE A 163 3.66 21.42 -16.55
CA ILE A 163 5.06 21.05 -16.41
C ILE A 163 5.60 21.52 -15.05
N ASP A 164 6.50 20.74 -14.46
CA ASP A 164 7.33 21.16 -13.35
C ASP A 164 8.68 20.46 -13.43
N PHE A 165 9.74 21.20 -13.60
CA PHE A 165 11.10 20.74 -13.39
C PHE A 165 11.69 21.51 -12.22
N SER A 166 12.11 20.77 -11.19
CA SER A 166 12.64 21.34 -9.95
C SER A 166 13.61 20.36 -9.29
N GLY A 167 14.42 20.83 -8.39
CA GLY A 167 15.32 19.98 -7.62
C GLY A 167 16.29 20.76 -6.76
N ASP A 168 16.90 20.07 -5.81
CA ASP A 168 17.94 20.60 -4.92
C ASP A 168 17.51 21.92 -4.25
N GLY A 169 16.22 22.00 -3.84
CA GLY A 169 15.63 23.17 -3.21
C GLY A 169 15.29 24.33 -4.16
N ARG A 170 15.46 24.18 -5.46
CA ARG A 170 15.22 25.20 -6.49
C ARG A 170 13.98 24.84 -7.32
N TYR A 171 13.12 25.80 -7.55
CA TYR A 171 11.84 25.63 -8.28
C TYR A 171 11.31 26.98 -8.77
N CYS A 172 10.45 26.95 -9.79
CA CYS A 172 9.68 28.13 -10.20
C CYS A 172 8.41 28.26 -9.33
N THR A 173 8.05 29.47 -8.95
CA THR A 173 6.75 29.77 -8.30
C THR A 173 5.61 29.97 -9.30
N GLY A 174 5.93 30.33 -10.54
CA GLY A 174 5.13 30.39 -11.72
C GLY A 174 6.04 30.10 -12.91
N LEU A 175 5.52 29.55 -13.97
CA LEU A 175 6.31 29.23 -15.16
C LEU A 175 5.48 29.20 -16.42
N THR A 176 6.19 29.29 -17.54
CA THR A 176 5.71 28.94 -18.87
C THR A 176 6.64 27.90 -19.47
N GLY A 177 6.10 26.99 -20.29
CA GLY A 177 6.92 25.96 -20.89
C GLY A 177 6.23 25.18 -21.99
N SER A 178 6.93 24.19 -22.45
CA SER A 178 6.42 23.19 -23.38
C SER A 178 7.15 21.87 -23.17
N PHE A 179 6.52 20.78 -23.58
CA PHE A 179 7.17 19.49 -23.61
C PHE A 179 6.66 18.66 -24.77
N THR A 180 7.48 17.73 -25.24
CA THR A 180 7.12 16.75 -26.24
C THR A 180 7.30 15.36 -25.67
N VAL A 181 6.22 14.59 -25.64
CA VAL A 181 6.23 13.19 -25.31
C VAL A 181 6.42 12.40 -26.61
N HIS A 182 7.60 11.80 -26.80
CA HIS A 182 7.90 11.00 -27.98
C HIS A 182 7.21 9.63 -27.90
N ARG A 183 7.24 9.05 -26.69
CA ARG A 183 6.59 7.78 -26.40
C ARG A 183 6.21 7.72 -24.91
N ILE A 184 5.03 7.16 -24.65
CA ILE A 184 4.55 6.87 -23.30
C ILE A 184 3.72 5.59 -23.31
N ASP A 185 3.99 4.69 -22.38
CA ASP A 185 3.23 3.47 -22.18
C ASP A 185 2.73 3.38 -20.75
N TRP A 186 1.43 3.19 -20.60
CA TRP A 186 0.75 3.04 -19.32
C TRP A 186 0.24 1.63 -19.12
N SER A 187 0.38 1.09 -17.92
CA SER A 187 -0.39 -0.09 -17.53
C SER A 187 -1.88 0.25 -17.43
N PRO A 188 -2.79 -0.74 -17.49
CA PRO A 188 -4.21 -0.53 -17.26
C PRO A 188 -4.54 0.07 -15.88
N GLN A 189 -3.63 -0.06 -14.91
CA GLN A 189 -3.78 0.42 -13.54
C GLN A 189 -3.16 1.81 -13.32
N GLY A 190 -2.64 2.44 -14.37
CA GLY A 190 -2.05 3.78 -14.32
C GLY A 190 -0.60 3.82 -13.87
N TRP A 191 0.13 2.71 -13.95
CA TRP A 191 1.58 2.69 -13.80
C TRP A 191 2.25 3.11 -15.09
N LEU A 192 3.30 3.92 -14.97
CA LEU A 192 4.11 4.38 -16.10
C LEU A 192 5.14 3.31 -16.42
N ASN A 193 4.95 2.56 -17.52
CA ASN A 193 5.87 1.51 -17.95
C ASN A 193 7.04 2.05 -18.77
N PHE A 194 6.80 3.10 -19.54
CA PHE A 194 7.80 3.74 -20.39
C PHE A 194 7.46 5.21 -20.58
N LEU A 195 8.48 6.07 -20.58
CA LEU A 195 8.40 7.46 -20.99
C LEU A 195 9.67 7.84 -21.76
N ASP A 196 9.50 8.62 -22.82
CA ASP A 196 10.55 9.32 -23.54
C ASP A 196 10.01 10.72 -23.87
N ALA A 197 10.60 11.75 -23.27
CA ALA A 197 10.09 13.12 -23.38
C ALA A 197 11.20 14.15 -23.24
N ASP A 198 11.04 15.26 -23.98
CA ASP A 198 11.85 16.47 -23.87
C ASP A 198 11.02 17.63 -23.34
N PHE A 199 11.66 18.60 -22.69
CA PHE A 199 10.98 19.76 -22.14
C PHE A 199 11.81 21.04 -22.17
N GLU A 200 11.10 22.16 -22.14
CA GLU A 200 11.64 23.48 -21.87
C GLU A 200 10.70 24.21 -20.90
N GLN A 201 11.24 24.85 -19.88
CA GLN A 201 10.51 25.74 -18.98
C GLN A 201 11.28 27.02 -18.69
N ARG A 202 10.55 28.10 -18.39
CA ARG A 202 11.06 29.36 -17.90
C ARG A 202 10.27 29.77 -16.66
N CYS A 203 10.97 30.14 -15.61
CA CYS A 203 10.31 30.72 -14.46
C CYS A 203 9.66 32.06 -14.83
N GLU A 204 8.56 32.42 -14.20
CA GLU A 204 7.83 33.66 -14.44
C GLU A 204 8.76 34.87 -14.23
N GLY A 205 8.74 35.78 -15.20
CA GLY A 205 9.60 36.97 -15.20
C GLY A 205 11.04 36.76 -15.68
N SER A 206 11.41 35.51 -16.05
CA SER A 206 12.76 35.19 -16.55
C SER A 206 12.73 34.87 -18.06
N ALA A 207 13.74 35.36 -18.78
CA ALA A 207 14.01 34.95 -20.15
C ALA A 207 14.86 33.67 -20.21
N ALA A 208 15.58 33.35 -19.15
CA ALA A 208 16.43 32.18 -19.07
C ALA A 208 15.57 30.90 -18.96
N ALA A 209 15.95 29.85 -19.65
CA ALA A 209 15.22 28.58 -19.71
C ALA A 209 16.04 27.43 -19.15
N SER A 210 15.36 26.50 -18.50
CA SER A 210 15.80 25.12 -18.33
C SER A 210 15.29 24.25 -19.47
N ARG A 211 16.12 23.33 -19.93
CA ARG A 211 15.76 22.33 -20.94
C ARG A 211 16.25 20.96 -20.47
N GLY A 212 15.53 19.92 -20.82
CA GLY A 212 15.96 18.58 -20.48
C GLY A 212 15.25 17.51 -21.26
N SER A 213 15.77 16.29 -21.10
CA SER A 213 15.16 15.07 -21.61
C SER A 213 15.11 14.01 -20.52
N VAL A 214 14.05 13.24 -20.51
CA VAL A 214 13.89 12.10 -19.61
C VAL A 214 13.44 10.88 -20.39
N ARG A 215 14.11 9.78 -20.16
CA ARG A 215 13.71 8.48 -20.66
C ARG A 215 13.76 7.47 -19.52
N ILE A 216 12.66 6.76 -19.34
CA ILE A 216 12.56 5.72 -18.31
C ILE A 216 11.89 4.49 -18.84
N GLN A 217 12.27 3.34 -18.28
CA GLN A 217 11.60 2.07 -18.45
C GLN A 217 11.44 1.43 -17.08
N ALA A 218 10.20 1.20 -16.68
CA ALA A 218 9.89 0.48 -15.45
C ALA A 218 10.07 -1.03 -15.67
N PRO A 219 10.31 -1.81 -14.61
CA PRO A 219 10.26 -3.26 -14.69
C PRO A 219 8.89 -3.73 -15.22
N PRO A 220 8.82 -4.89 -15.86
CA PRO A 220 7.52 -5.48 -16.20
C PRO A 220 6.64 -5.56 -14.96
N ALA A 221 5.38 -5.17 -15.09
CA ALA A 221 4.42 -5.28 -14.00
C ALA A 221 4.33 -6.73 -13.52
N SER A 222 4.37 -6.95 -12.22
CA SER A 222 4.16 -8.29 -11.66
C SER A 222 2.75 -8.80 -12.02
N PRO A 223 2.54 -10.11 -12.14
CA PRO A 223 1.21 -10.64 -12.38
C PRO A 223 0.21 -10.18 -11.30
N PRO A 224 -1.07 -9.96 -11.62
CA PRO A 224 -2.09 -9.69 -10.61
C PRO A 224 -2.10 -10.74 -9.50
N LEU A 225 -2.52 -10.35 -8.31
CA LEU A 225 -2.66 -11.26 -7.18
C LEU A 225 -3.58 -12.42 -7.57
N ALA A 226 -3.12 -13.64 -7.29
CA ALA A 226 -3.90 -14.86 -7.42
C ALA A 226 -3.88 -15.63 -6.10
N LEU A 227 -5.07 -16.06 -5.67
CA LEU A 227 -5.28 -16.80 -4.44
C LEU A 227 -5.84 -18.18 -4.76
N ALA A 228 -5.41 -19.19 -3.98
CA ALA A 228 -5.98 -20.51 -4.01
C ALA A 228 -6.11 -21.05 -2.58
N VAL A 229 -7.32 -21.44 -2.18
CA VAL A 229 -7.63 -21.92 -0.84
C VAL A 229 -8.13 -23.36 -0.88
N THR A 230 -7.78 -24.15 0.15
CA THR A 230 -8.28 -25.50 0.38
C THR A 230 -8.76 -25.65 1.81
N ALA A 231 -9.68 -26.57 2.06
CA ALA A 231 -9.96 -27.10 3.38
C ALA A 231 -9.67 -28.62 3.42
N ALA A 232 -9.18 -29.08 4.53
CA ALA A 232 -9.02 -30.51 4.79
C ALA A 232 -10.39 -31.19 4.87
N ARG A 233 -10.44 -32.46 4.49
CA ARG A 233 -11.68 -33.24 4.55
C ARG A 233 -12.06 -33.69 5.97
N ILE A 234 -11.19 -33.48 6.93
CA ILE A 234 -11.37 -33.86 8.33
C ILE A 234 -11.25 -32.59 9.17
N GLY A 235 -12.18 -32.37 10.04
CA GLY A 235 -12.21 -31.34 11.06
C GLY A 235 -12.56 -31.97 12.42
N SER A 236 -12.84 -31.14 13.42
CA SER A 236 -13.30 -31.58 14.73
C SER A 236 -14.38 -30.68 15.28
N VAL A 237 -14.99 -31.08 16.39
CA VAL A 237 -15.94 -30.25 17.15
C VAL A 237 -15.35 -30.03 18.53
N THR A 238 -15.41 -28.76 18.99
CA THR A 238 -14.99 -28.44 20.37
C THR A 238 -16.06 -28.86 21.38
N PRO A 239 -15.73 -28.96 22.69
CA PRO A 239 -16.74 -29.23 23.74
C PRO A 239 -17.87 -28.20 23.75
N GLU A 240 -17.61 -26.97 23.30
CA GLU A 240 -18.58 -25.87 23.20
C GLU A 240 -19.47 -26.01 21.96
N GLY A 241 -19.17 -26.95 21.05
CA GLY A 241 -19.92 -27.20 19.83
C GLY A 241 -19.54 -26.30 18.65
N GLU A 242 -18.30 -25.82 18.62
CA GLU A 242 -17.74 -25.10 17.48
C GLU A 242 -17.10 -26.08 16.48
N ALA A 243 -17.24 -25.85 15.20
CA ALA A 243 -16.54 -26.64 14.18
C ALA A 243 -15.12 -26.10 13.96
N VAL A 244 -14.12 -26.93 14.18
CA VAL A 244 -12.71 -26.61 13.92
C VAL A 244 -12.34 -27.12 12.54
N LEU A 245 -11.95 -26.18 11.67
CA LEU A 245 -11.56 -26.47 10.30
C LEU A 245 -10.15 -25.97 10.04
N HIS A 246 -9.48 -26.60 9.11
CA HIS A 246 -8.11 -26.22 8.71
C HIS A 246 -7.90 -26.50 7.21
N GLY A 247 -6.83 -25.93 6.69
CA GLY A 247 -6.50 -26.10 5.27
C GLY A 247 -5.23 -25.36 4.90
N THR A 248 -5.10 -25.02 3.63
CA THR A 248 -3.99 -24.25 3.10
C THR A 248 -4.46 -23.09 2.24
N LEU A 249 -3.68 -22.01 2.27
CA LEU A 249 -3.79 -20.87 1.36
C LEU A 249 -2.50 -20.78 0.56
N ARG A 250 -2.61 -20.49 -0.73
CA ARG A 250 -1.49 -20.15 -1.62
C ARG A 250 -1.76 -18.80 -2.27
N CYS A 251 -0.70 -18.03 -2.44
CA CYS A 251 -0.70 -16.74 -3.13
C CYS A 251 0.55 -16.61 -4.00
N ASN A 252 0.46 -15.88 -5.10
CA ASN A 252 1.61 -15.56 -5.94
C ASN A 252 2.35 -14.30 -5.50
N LYS A 253 1.76 -13.49 -4.61
CA LYS A 253 2.36 -12.33 -3.94
C LYS A 253 2.20 -12.47 -2.44
N SER A 254 3.17 -11.99 -1.66
CA SER A 254 3.03 -11.93 -0.20
C SER A 254 1.98 -10.89 0.16
N VAL A 255 0.91 -11.32 0.84
CA VAL A 255 -0.23 -10.48 1.19
C VAL A 255 -0.90 -10.95 2.47
N TRP A 256 -1.50 -10.03 3.16
CA TRP A 256 -2.44 -10.35 4.23
C TRP A 256 -3.79 -10.72 3.63
N ALA A 257 -4.26 -11.94 3.89
CA ALA A 257 -5.48 -12.48 3.31
C ALA A 257 -6.46 -12.93 4.39
N ALA A 258 -7.74 -12.86 4.08
CA ALA A 258 -8.80 -13.41 4.92
C ALA A 258 -9.31 -14.72 4.30
N VAL A 259 -9.22 -15.82 5.04
CA VAL A 259 -9.93 -17.05 4.74
C VAL A 259 -11.31 -16.98 5.39
N HIS A 260 -12.34 -17.31 4.65
CA HIS A 260 -13.70 -17.37 5.14
C HIS A 260 -14.33 -18.71 4.77
N VAL A 261 -15.02 -19.29 5.74
CA VAL A 261 -15.69 -20.59 5.54
C VAL A 261 -17.11 -20.51 6.09
N TYR A 262 -18.07 -20.87 5.27
CA TYR A 262 -19.41 -21.14 5.73
C TYR A 262 -19.60 -22.65 5.90
N VAL A 263 -20.05 -23.07 7.06
CA VAL A 263 -20.23 -24.48 7.42
C VAL A 263 -21.71 -24.76 7.64
N VAL A 264 -22.24 -25.82 7.01
CA VAL A 264 -23.62 -26.25 7.20
C VAL A 264 -23.65 -27.72 7.53
N GLN A 265 -24.27 -28.06 8.66
CA GLN A 265 -24.51 -29.44 9.07
C GLN A 265 -26.02 -29.75 9.17
N GLN A 266 -26.42 -30.90 8.65
CA GLN A 266 -27.79 -31.41 8.80
C GLN A 266 -27.87 -32.23 10.10
N GLN A 267 -28.77 -31.87 11.00
CA GLN A 267 -28.94 -32.53 12.29
C GLN A 267 -30.43 -32.76 12.53
N GLY A 268 -30.91 -34.04 12.42
CA GLY A 268 -32.28 -34.40 12.70
C GLY A 268 -33.34 -33.57 11.93
N GLY A 269 -33.05 -33.24 10.67
CA GLY A 269 -33.93 -32.41 9.83
C GLY A 269 -33.77 -30.91 9.98
N ARG A 270 -32.86 -30.45 10.86
CA ARG A 270 -32.50 -29.05 11.06
C ARG A 270 -31.17 -28.74 10.40
N LYS A 271 -31.01 -27.52 9.88
CA LYS A 271 -29.74 -27.03 9.40
C LYS A 271 -29.05 -26.20 10.53
N VAL A 272 -27.83 -26.55 10.84
CA VAL A 272 -26.93 -25.78 11.72
C VAL A 272 -25.90 -25.13 10.81
N GLY A 273 -25.88 -23.81 10.75
CA GLY A 273 -24.95 -23.03 9.94
C GLY A 273 -24.12 -22.10 10.79
N GLY A 274 -22.97 -21.67 10.26
CA GLY A 274 -22.12 -20.67 10.91
C GLY A 274 -20.90 -20.32 10.09
N TRP A 275 -20.28 -19.21 10.44
CA TRP A 275 -19.12 -18.65 9.75
C TRP A 275 -17.85 -18.79 10.57
N LEU A 276 -16.76 -18.97 9.84
CA LEU A 276 -15.39 -18.82 10.31
C LEU A 276 -14.73 -17.74 9.46
N ARG A 277 -13.99 -16.84 10.11
CA ARG A 277 -13.06 -15.95 9.46
C ARG A 277 -11.69 -16.07 10.11
N GLN A 278 -10.65 -16.20 9.30
CA GLN A 278 -9.27 -16.33 9.75
C GLN A 278 -8.37 -15.45 8.88
N SER A 279 -7.63 -14.57 9.52
CA SER A 279 -6.56 -13.83 8.87
C SER A 279 -5.32 -14.69 8.71
N VAL A 280 -4.68 -14.62 7.56
CA VAL A 280 -3.53 -15.44 7.19
C VAL A 280 -2.49 -14.57 6.50
N ASP A 281 -1.28 -14.63 6.99
CA ASP A 281 -0.12 -13.99 6.37
C ASP A 281 0.39 -14.91 5.26
N CYS A 282 0.00 -14.61 4.02
CA CYS A 282 0.26 -15.47 2.88
C CYS A 282 1.59 -15.11 2.24
N THR A 283 2.56 -16.01 2.33
CA THR A 283 3.88 -15.86 1.70
C THR A 283 3.84 -16.31 0.24
N ALA A 284 4.35 -15.48 -0.66
CA ALA A 284 4.39 -15.75 -2.10
C ALA A 284 4.99 -17.13 -2.42
N GLY A 285 4.28 -17.92 -3.22
CA GLY A 285 4.70 -19.26 -3.67
C GLY A 285 4.59 -20.37 -2.61
N ALA A 286 4.41 -20.04 -1.32
CA ALA A 286 4.27 -21.02 -0.26
C ALA A 286 2.82 -21.51 -0.08
N ALA A 287 2.67 -22.69 0.50
CA ALA A 287 1.38 -23.16 1.01
C ALA A 287 1.34 -22.84 2.51
N VAL A 288 0.59 -21.82 2.88
CA VAL A 288 0.45 -21.40 4.27
C VAL A 288 -0.75 -22.11 4.90
N ALA A 289 -0.53 -22.74 6.05
CA ALA A 289 -1.59 -23.41 6.78
C ALA A 289 -2.52 -22.39 7.46
N TRP A 290 -3.81 -22.65 7.43
CA TRP A 290 -4.79 -21.92 8.20
C TRP A 290 -5.62 -22.89 9.07
N GLN A 291 -6.08 -22.40 10.20
CA GLN A 291 -7.02 -23.11 11.09
C GLN A 291 -7.91 -22.08 11.77
N GLY A 292 -9.18 -22.43 11.93
CA GLY A 292 -10.10 -21.57 12.63
C GLY A 292 -11.34 -22.31 13.12
N LYS A 293 -12.19 -21.61 13.86
CA LYS A 293 -13.40 -22.13 14.47
C LYS A 293 -14.63 -21.46 13.87
N ALA A 294 -15.60 -22.24 13.45
CA ALA A 294 -16.92 -21.74 13.06
C ALA A 294 -17.87 -21.93 14.25
N THR A 295 -18.42 -20.81 14.71
CA THR A 295 -19.47 -20.80 15.72
C THR A 295 -20.82 -20.93 15.01
N ALA A 296 -21.67 -21.82 15.47
CA ALA A 296 -23.01 -21.98 14.92
C ALA A 296 -23.91 -20.77 15.24
N ASP A 297 -24.79 -20.44 14.33
CA ASP A 297 -25.75 -19.34 14.49
C ASP A 297 -26.74 -19.62 15.65
N GLY A 298 -26.98 -18.62 16.48
CA GLY A 298 -27.89 -18.71 17.63
C GLY A 298 -27.36 -19.63 18.74
N SER A 299 -28.23 -20.50 19.26
CA SER A 299 -27.91 -21.46 20.32
C SER A 299 -27.55 -22.87 19.80
N ALA A 300 -27.47 -23.06 18.49
CA ALA A 300 -27.14 -24.32 17.85
C ALA A 300 -25.68 -24.71 18.13
N ARG A 301 -25.38 -26.02 18.01
CA ARG A 301 -24.03 -26.55 18.17
C ARG A 301 -23.73 -27.54 17.08
N TYR A 302 -22.52 -27.55 16.55
CA TYR A 302 -22.05 -28.63 15.69
C TYR A 302 -21.84 -29.91 16.48
N GLN A 303 -21.95 -31.03 15.79
CA GLN A 303 -21.78 -32.38 16.34
C GLN A 303 -20.84 -33.20 15.44
N ASP A 304 -20.37 -34.35 15.94
CA ASP A 304 -19.71 -35.34 15.09
C ASP A 304 -20.58 -35.69 13.87
N GLY A 305 -19.97 -35.71 12.70
CA GLY A 305 -20.69 -36.03 11.45
C GLY A 305 -20.27 -35.16 10.27
N TRP A 306 -20.91 -35.42 9.14
CA TRP A 306 -20.61 -34.71 7.90
C TRP A 306 -21.21 -33.30 7.89
N ALA A 307 -20.45 -32.34 7.39
CA ALA A 307 -20.85 -30.97 7.13
C ALA A 307 -20.48 -30.55 5.70
N ASP A 308 -21.36 -29.82 5.04
CA ASP A 308 -21.05 -29.12 3.79
C ASP A 308 -20.38 -27.80 4.07
N THR A 309 -19.39 -27.41 3.26
CA THR A 309 -18.68 -26.16 3.45
C THR A 309 -18.57 -25.37 2.16
N VAL A 310 -18.53 -24.04 2.29
CA VAL A 310 -18.11 -23.12 1.23
C VAL A 310 -16.87 -22.42 1.73
N VAL A 311 -15.75 -22.61 1.06
CA VAL A 311 -14.44 -22.11 1.45
C VAL A 311 -13.98 -21.08 0.43
N GLY A 312 -13.67 -19.88 0.88
CA GLY A 312 -13.14 -18.79 0.09
C GLY A 312 -11.96 -18.13 0.78
N ALA A 313 -11.24 -17.33 0.03
CA ALA A 313 -10.23 -16.42 0.55
C ALA A 313 -10.21 -15.14 -0.24
N SER A 314 -9.86 -14.04 0.40
CA SER A 314 -9.81 -12.73 -0.25
C SER A 314 -8.66 -11.91 0.28
N ALA A 315 -8.10 -11.04 -0.57
CA ALA A 315 -7.07 -10.09 -0.21
C ALA A 315 -7.09 -8.88 -1.14
N HIS A 316 -6.47 -7.80 -0.71
CA HIS A 316 -6.29 -6.62 -1.54
C HIS A 316 -4.95 -6.72 -2.29
N ASP A 317 -4.99 -6.58 -3.62
CA ASP A 317 -3.80 -6.39 -4.44
C ASP A 317 -3.47 -4.90 -4.49
N TRP A 318 -2.57 -4.46 -3.64
CA TRP A 318 -2.21 -3.06 -3.51
C TRP A 318 -1.51 -2.49 -4.76
N GLU A 319 -0.76 -3.34 -5.47
CA GLU A 319 -0.11 -2.94 -6.72
C GLU A 319 -1.14 -2.61 -7.80
N TYR A 320 -2.20 -3.39 -7.87
CA TYR A 320 -3.29 -3.22 -8.84
C TYR A 320 -4.48 -2.45 -8.27
N MET A 321 -4.47 -2.13 -6.97
CA MET A 321 -5.60 -1.49 -6.26
C MET A 321 -6.92 -2.22 -6.49
N THR A 322 -6.87 -3.54 -6.50
CA THR A 322 -8.03 -4.40 -6.73
C THR A 322 -8.23 -5.36 -5.54
N TYR A 323 -9.48 -5.71 -5.32
CA TYR A 323 -9.83 -6.77 -4.39
C TYR A 323 -9.89 -8.10 -5.15
N THR A 324 -9.16 -9.10 -4.64
CA THR A 324 -9.04 -10.40 -5.28
C THR A 324 -9.67 -11.47 -4.40
N GLU A 325 -10.48 -12.33 -5.00
CA GLU A 325 -11.08 -13.49 -4.35
C GLU A 325 -10.56 -14.79 -4.97
N ALA A 326 -10.29 -15.76 -4.11
CA ALA A 326 -10.02 -17.11 -4.56
C ALA A 326 -11.32 -17.77 -5.06
N PRO A 327 -11.26 -18.59 -6.13
CA PRO A 327 -12.40 -19.39 -6.52
C PRO A 327 -12.93 -20.24 -5.36
N GLU A 328 -14.23 -20.12 -5.04
CA GLU A 328 -14.86 -20.86 -3.97
C GLU A 328 -14.69 -22.38 -4.16
N LYS A 329 -14.46 -23.07 -3.05
CA LYS A 329 -14.45 -24.52 -2.97
C LYS A 329 -15.61 -24.98 -2.08
N LYS A 330 -16.22 -26.10 -2.42
CA LYS A 330 -17.37 -26.65 -1.69
C LYS A 330 -17.09 -28.09 -1.22
N PRO A 331 -16.02 -28.31 -0.42
CA PRO A 331 -15.75 -29.66 0.09
C PRO A 331 -16.74 -30.04 1.17
N ARG A 332 -17.04 -31.33 1.23
CA ARG A 332 -17.71 -31.94 2.38
C ARG A 332 -16.64 -32.34 3.41
N VAL A 333 -16.85 -31.96 4.66
CA VAL A 333 -15.88 -32.15 5.76
C VAL A 333 -16.51 -33.04 6.82
N CYS A 334 -15.75 -34.00 7.28
CA CYS A 334 -16.10 -34.84 8.44
C CYS A 334 -15.67 -34.09 9.71
N LEU A 335 -16.61 -33.71 10.53
CA LEU A 335 -16.37 -33.14 11.86
C LEU A 335 -16.29 -34.28 12.89
N GLY A 336 -15.13 -34.51 13.47
CA GLY A 336 -14.95 -35.61 14.44
C GLY A 336 -15.10 -37.00 13.84
N ARG A 337 -16.11 -37.75 14.26
CA ARG A 337 -16.39 -39.10 13.81
C ARG A 337 -17.54 -39.11 12.79
N CYS A 338 -17.27 -39.65 11.63
CA CYS A 338 -18.28 -39.82 10.57
C CYS A 338 -18.47 -41.29 10.28
N GLY A 339 -19.70 -41.76 10.39
CA GLY A 339 -20.04 -43.09 9.92
C GLY A 339 -19.82 -43.21 8.40
N SER A 340 -19.40 -44.38 7.97
CA SER A 340 -19.26 -44.77 6.57
C SER A 340 -20.59 -44.77 5.84
#